data_6c32db9acba4d3c35506ae418f63119b
#
_entry.id   6c32db9acba4d3c35506ae418f63119b
#
_cell.length_a   1.000
_cell.length_b   1.000
_cell.length_c   1.000
_cell.angle_alpha   90.00
_cell.angle_beta   90.00
_cell.angle_gamma   90.00
#
_symmetry.space_group_name_H-M   'P 1'
#
loop_
_entity.id
_entity.type
_entity.pdbx_description
1 polymer ?
#
loop_
_entity_poly.entity_id
_entity_poly.type
_entity_poly.pdbx_seq_one_letter_code
_entity_poly.pdbx_strand_id
1 'polypeptide(L)'
;MNTASNTGENRTLLMVDDDDAFRIAMKQALSVGGKYRVRSADSGEAAIEALQHDRFDVILLDYRMPGISGLNVLQWMHEQKIDTPVVMMTAAGSEGVAVEAMKLGAYDYVRKEQVEIDHIGILIDGVVERYLFRKEKERREAIEREREKSLVAIETFHSTLASIAQIVNNSLSMVSLNIQEHETKLRPFVADEGQQRLTQVFADLKQEYSVIASAVKSMLDMANVLHGNFTDVNYTQHLHDMLNGNLKNVQLRGVTYPTAKK
;
A
#
# COMPACT_ATOMS: atom_id res chain seq x y z
N MET A 1 -20.38 -1.57 -9.77
CA MET A 1 -21.03 -2.60 -10.59
C MET A 1 -19.95 -3.39 -11.29
N ASN A 2 -19.95 -4.64 -11.09
CA ASN A 2 -19.22 -5.81 -11.58
C ASN A 2 -18.34 -6.48 -10.52
N THR A 3 -18.99 -7.04 -9.51
CA THR A 3 -18.48 -8.21 -8.80
C THR A 3 -18.78 -9.42 -9.66
N ALA A 4 -17.99 -9.66 -10.69
CA ALA A 4 -17.97 -10.95 -11.35
C ALA A 4 -17.39 -11.94 -10.34
N SER A 5 -18.28 -12.68 -9.68
CA SER A 5 -18.00 -13.95 -9.06
C SER A 5 -17.33 -14.82 -10.14
N ASN A 6 -16.02 -15.04 -9.99
CA ASN A 6 -15.25 -15.96 -10.82
C ASN A 6 -15.66 -17.39 -10.47
N THR A 7 -16.81 -17.84 -10.99
CA THR A 7 -17.42 -19.14 -10.75
C THR A 7 -17.02 -20.19 -11.79
N GLY A 8 -15.81 -20.07 -12.38
CA GLY A 8 -15.38 -20.93 -13.47
C GLY A 8 -13.95 -21.47 -13.42
N GLU A 9 -13.13 -21.09 -12.45
CA GLU A 9 -11.77 -21.64 -12.35
C GLU A 9 -11.75 -22.86 -11.43
N ASN A 10 -11.28 -24.00 -11.96
CA ASN A 10 -11.02 -25.21 -11.17
C ASN A 10 -9.98 -24.88 -10.09
N ARG A 11 -10.39 -24.90 -8.83
CA ARG A 11 -9.46 -24.70 -7.70
C ARG A 11 -8.46 -25.85 -7.63
N THR A 12 -7.21 -25.51 -7.38
CA THR A 12 -6.14 -26.50 -7.19
C THR A 12 -6.05 -26.93 -5.73
N LEU A 13 -6.19 -28.23 -5.49
CA LEU A 13 -6.14 -28.81 -4.16
C LEU A 13 -5.00 -29.81 -4.05
N LEU A 14 -4.19 -29.69 -3.00
CA LEU A 14 -3.20 -30.69 -2.62
C LEU A 14 -3.80 -31.60 -1.54
N MET A 15 -3.90 -32.90 -1.85
CA MET A 15 -4.31 -33.94 -0.92
C MET A 15 -3.09 -34.72 -0.47
N VAL A 16 -2.79 -34.68 0.82
CA VAL A 16 -1.60 -35.31 1.42
C VAL A 16 -2.05 -36.35 2.46
N ASP A 17 -1.77 -37.61 2.21
CA ASP A 17 -2.16 -38.73 3.07
C ASP A 17 -1.34 -39.97 2.69
N ASP A 18 -0.89 -40.79 3.63
CA ASP A 18 -0.17 -42.03 3.34
C ASP A 18 -1.09 -43.19 3.05
N ASP A 19 -2.37 -43.10 3.41
CA ASP A 19 -3.40 -44.10 3.07
C ASP A 19 -3.85 -43.96 1.63
N ASP A 20 -3.42 -44.88 0.76
CA ASP A 20 -3.77 -44.92 -0.65
C ASP A 20 -5.29 -45.00 -0.89
N ALA A 21 -6.00 -45.81 -0.10
CA ALA A 21 -7.44 -46.02 -0.28
C ALA A 21 -8.21 -44.73 0.05
N PHE A 22 -7.87 -44.08 1.14
CA PHE A 22 -8.47 -42.82 1.53
C PHE A 22 -8.14 -41.71 0.51
N ARG A 23 -6.90 -41.62 0.08
CA ARG A 23 -6.43 -40.63 -0.90
C ARG A 23 -7.14 -40.77 -2.25
N ILE A 24 -7.33 -42.02 -2.73
CA ILE A 24 -8.05 -42.27 -3.99
C ILE A 24 -9.52 -41.90 -3.86
N ALA A 25 -10.18 -42.30 -2.76
CA ALA A 25 -11.60 -42.01 -2.53
C ALA A 25 -11.84 -40.49 -2.48
N MET A 26 -11.01 -39.74 -1.74
CA MET A 26 -11.09 -38.30 -1.64
C MET A 26 -10.84 -37.62 -2.98
N LYS A 27 -9.85 -38.07 -3.73
CA LYS A 27 -9.56 -37.53 -5.06
C LYS A 27 -10.75 -37.72 -6.01
N GLN A 28 -11.38 -38.89 -5.98
CA GLN A 28 -12.58 -39.16 -6.80
C GLN A 28 -13.73 -38.23 -6.41
N ALA A 29 -14.06 -38.15 -5.13
CA ALA A 29 -15.15 -37.31 -4.64
C ALA A 29 -14.97 -35.83 -4.99
N LEU A 30 -13.75 -35.29 -4.79
CA LEU A 30 -13.43 -33.89 -5.06
C LEU A 30 -13.33 -33.55 -6.56
N SER A 31 -13.05 -34.56 -7.39
CA SER A 31 -13.00 -34.38 -8.85
C SER A 31 -14.38 -34.42 -9.51
N VAL A 32 -15.40 -34.92 -8.81
CA VAL A 32 -16.78 -34.92 -9.30
C VAL A 32 -17.27 -33.47 -9.49
N GLY A 33 -17.87 -33.22 -10.65
CA GLY A 33 -18.34 -31.85 -11.00
C GLY A 33 -17.25 -30.88 -11.46
N GLY A 34 -15.99 -31.32 -11.53
CA GLY A 34 -14.88 -30.51 -12.12
C GLY A 34 -14.49 -29.26 -11.32
N LYS A 35 -14.95 -29.12 -10.07
CA LYS A 35 -14.71 -27.96 -9.24
C LYS A 35 -13.27 -27.88 -8.71
N TYR A 36 -12.65 -29.04 -8.45
CA TYR A 36 -11.29 -29.14 -7.94
C TYR A 36 -10.39 -29.91 -8.89
N ARG A 37 -9.17 -29.38 -9.10
CA ARG A 37 -8.06 -30.11 -9.68
C ARG A 37 -7.23 -30.66 -8.53
N VAL A 38 -7.33 -31.95 -8.26
CA VAL A 38 -6.68 -32.59 -7.11
C VAL A 38 -5.32 -33.16 -7.51
N ARG A 39 -4.25 -32.65 -6.90
CA ARG A 39 -2.93 -33.28 -6.87
C ARG A 39 -2.80 -34.06 -5.58
N SER A 40 -2.22 -35.28 -5.66
CA SER A 40 -2.02 -36.14 -4.48
C SER A 40 -0.55 -36.23 -4.14
N ALA A 41 -0.24 -36.29 -2.85
CA ALA A 41 1.06 -36.63 -2.28
C ALA A 41 0.85 -37.72 -1.22
N ASP A 42 1.74 -38.70 -1.17
CA ASP A 42 1.68 -39.86 -0.29
C ASP A 42 2.53 -39.72 0.96
N SER A 43 3.23 -38.62 1.11
CA SER A 43 4.17 -38.37 2.20
C SER A 43 4.38 -36.86 2.41
N GLY A 44 4.95 -36.50 3.57
CA GLY A 44 5.32 -35.12 3.84
C GLY A 44 6.41 -34.61 2.93
N GLU A 45 7.33 -35.44 2.52
CA GLU A 45 8.40 -35.14 1.57
C GLU A 45 7.83 -34.79 0.21
N ALA A 46 6.90 -35.61 -0.32
CA ALA A 46 6.23 -35.36 -1.58
C ALA A 46 5.34 -34.10 -1.54
N ALA A 47 4.74 -33.81 -0.38
CA ALA A 47 3.98 -32.59 -0.17
C ALA A 47 4.89 -31.34 -0.24
N ILE A 48 6.05 -31.36 0.43
CA ILE A 48 7.02 -30.27 0.38
C ILE A 48 7.54 -30.05 -1.05
N GLU A 49 7.88 -31.14 -1.76
CA GLU A 49 8.30 -31.05 -3.16
C GLU A 49 7.20 -30.40 -4.03
N ALA A 50 5.95 -30.83 -3.86
CA ALA A 50 4.83 -30.25 -4.60
C ALA A 50 4.66 -28.75 -4.32
N LEU A 51 4.79 -28.32 -3.05
CA LEU A 51 4.65 -26.93 -2.62
C LEU A 51 5.81 -26.03 -3.06
N GLN A 52 6.97 -26.58 -3.34
CA GLN A 52 8.09 -25.83 -3.91
C GLN A 52 7.87 -25.47 -5.38
N HIS A 53 7.16 -26.30 -6.13
CA HIS A 53 7.02 -26.15 -7.58
C HIS A 53 5.66 -25.61 -8.02
N ASP A 54 4.60 -25.86 -7.24
CA ASP A 54 3.23 -25.51 -7.58
C ASP A 54 2.54 -24.65 -6.52
N ARG A 55 1.44 -24.00 -6.91
CA ARG A 55 0.57 -23.25 -6.01
C ARG A 55 -0.76 -23.97 -5.88
N PHE A 56 -1.30 -23.94 -4.67
CA PHE A 56 -2.57 -24.58 -4.33
C PHE A 56 -3.49 -23.58 -3.67
N ASP A 57 -4.81 -23.72 -3.91
CA ASP A 57 -5.83 -22.87 -3.30
C ASP A 57 -6.21 -23.38 -1.90
N VAL A 58 -6.01 -24.68 -1.66
CA VAL A 58 -6.23 -25.33 -0.36
C VAL A 58 -5.44 -26.64 -0.27
N ILE A 59 -5.07 -27.01 0.96
CA ILE A 59 -4.34 -28.24 1.26
C ILE A 59 -5.16 -29.04 2.28
N LEU A 60 -5.42 -30.33 1.96
CA LEU A 60 -5.85 -31.33 2.92
C LEU A 60 -4.62 -32.12 3.36
N LEU A 61 -4.28 -32.10 4.63
CA LEU A 61 -3.02 -32.61 5.14
C LEU A 61 -3.26 -33.58 6.29
N ASP A 62 -2.90 -34.83 6.09
CA ASP A 62 -2.94 -35.81 7.18
C ASP A 62 -1.90 -35.48 8.23
N TYR A 63 -2.27 -35.65 9.48
CA TYR A 63 -1.36 -35.46 10.62
C TYR A 63 -0.28 -36.52 10.70
N ARG A 64 -0.70 -37.82 10.59
CA ARG A 64 0.18 -38.94 10.82
C ARG A 64 0.62 -39.59 9.52
N MET A 65 1.84 -39.32 9.13
CA MET A 65 2.50 -39.96 8.00
C MET A 65 3.88 -40.46 8.42
N PRO A 66 4.39 -41.54 7.84
CA PRO A 66 5.78 -41.97 8.01
C PRO A 66 6.73 -40.86 7.54
N GLY A 67 7.88 -40.72 8.23
CA GLY A 67 8.86 -39.69 7.90
C GLY A 67 8.45 -38.31 8.38
N ILE A 68 8.21 -37.39 7.45
CA ILE A 68 7.78 -36.02 7.76
C ILE A 68 6.29 -36.00 8.07
N SER A 69 5.91 -35.68 9.30
CA SER A 69 4.52 -35.57 9.73
C SER A 69 3.82 -34.33 9.14
N GLY A 70 2.49 -34.31 9.15
CA GLY A 70 1.73 -33.12 8.72
C GLY A 70 2.05 -31.85 9.51
N LEU A 71 2.34 -31.96 10.82
CA LEU A 71 2.79 -30.79 11.61
C LEU A 71 4.15 -30.25 11.12
N ASN A 72 5.07 -31.16 10.76
CA ASN A 72 6.35 -30.73 10.22
C ASN A 72 6.19 -30.04 8.84
N VAL A 73 5.29 -30.54 7.99
CA VAL A 73 4.95 -29.86 6.72
C VAL A 73 4.35 -28.48 6.99
N LEU A 74 3.43 -28.37 7.93
CA LEU A 74 2.80 -27.09 8.30
C LEU A 74 3.82 -26.10 8.87
N GLN A 75 4.73 -26.55 9.74
CA GLN A 75 5.81 -25.74 10.25
C GLN A 75 6.74 -25.26 9.13
N TRP A 76 7.12 -26.14 8.22
CA TRP A 76 7.93 -25.78 7.05
C TRP A 76 7.22 -24.74 6.17
N MET A 77 5.92 -24.88 5.91
CA MET A 77 5.12 -23.88 5.19
C MET A 77 5.15 -22.50 5.88
N HIS A 78 5.04 -22.50 7.22
CA HIS A 78 5.12 -21.27 8.00
C HIS A 78 6.47 -20.58 7.86
N GLU A 79 7.57 -21.34 7.94
CA GLU A 79 8.94 -20.84 7.76
C GLU A 79 9.18 -20.29 6.34
N GLN A 80 8.59 -20.93 5.32
CA GLN A 80 8.65 -20.49 3.92
C GLN A 80 7.65 -19.39 3.58
N LYS A 81 6.82 -18.95 4.53
CA LYS A 81 5.74 -17.95 4.34
C LYS A 81 4.75 -18.35 3.24
N ILE A 82 4.47 -19.64 3.12
CA ILE A 82 3.44 -20.16 2.21
C ILE A 82 2.09 -19.98 2.88
N ASP A 83 1.30 -19.07 2.33
CA ASP A 83 0.01 -18.67 2.88
C ASP A 83 -1.14 -19.32 2.08
N THR A 84 -1.17 -20.65 2.11
CA THR A 84 -2.27 -21.46 1.56
C THR A 84 -3.07 -22.02 2.74
N PRO A 85 -4.41 -21.99 2.75
CA PRO A 85 -5.20 -22.55 3.83
C PRO A 85 -5.03 -24.07 3.91
N VAL A 86 -4.64 -24.54 5.09
CA VAL A 86 -4.45 -25.97 5.39
C VAL A 86 -5.58 -26.46 6.27
N VAL A 87 -6.23 -27.52 5.85
CA VAL A 87 -7.13 -28.32 6.70
C VAL A 87 -6.39 -29.56 7.15
N MET A 88 -6.11 -29.64 8.46
CA MET A 88 -5.47 -30.82 9.04
C MET A 88 -6.51 -31.94 9.18
N MET A 89 -6.15 -33.14 8.75
CA MET A 89 -6.93 -34.34 8.96
C MET A 89 -6.27 -35.20 10.03
N THR A 90 -7.05 -35.70 10.97
CA THR A 90 -6.54 -36.54 12.07
C THR A 90 -7.44 -37.72 12.33
N ALA A 91 -6.89 -38.85 12.81
CA ALA A 91 -7.67 -39.94 13.37
C ALA A 91 -8.19 -39.58 14.78
N ALA A 92 -9.15 -40.33 15.29
CA ALA A 92 -9.75 -40.14 16.62
C ALA A 92 -8.69 -40.02 17.76
N GLY A 93 -8.99 -39.21 18.77
CA GLY A 93 -8.16 -39.07 19.97
C GLY A 93 -6.99 -38.06 19.88
N SER A 94 -6.96 -37.17 18.89
CA SER A 94 -5.88 -36.24 18.64
C SER A 94 -6.19 -34.78 19.03
N GLU A 95 -6.96 -34.53 20.09
CA GLU A 95 -7.37 -33.15 20.47
C GLU A 95 -6.17 -32.23 20.74
N GLY A 96 -5.09 -32.75 21.34
CA GLY A 96 -3.86 -31.97 21.53
C GLY A 96 -3.20 -31.55 20.22
N VAL A 97 -3.30 -32.38 19.18
CA VAL A 97 -2.76 -32.10 17.84
C VAL A 97 -3.52 -30.99 17.15
N ALA A 98 -4.85 -30.93 17.31
CA ALA A 98 -5.64 -29.85 16.75
C ALA A 98 -5.18 -28.48 17.27
N VAL A 99 -4.94 -28.38 18.58
CA VAL A 99 -4.44 -27.14 19.20
C VAL A 99 -3.07 -26.76 18.66
N GLU A 100 -2.18 -27.73 18.47
CA GLU A 100 -0.84 -27.49 17.93
C GLU A 100 -0.89 -27.07 16.47
N ALA A 101 -1.69 -27.75 15.65
CA ALA A 101 -1.90 -27.40 14.26
C ALA A 101 -2.43 -25.97 14.09
N MET A 102 -3.42 -25.58 14.91
CA MET A 102 -3.97 -24.21 14.87
C MET A 102 -2.92 -23.16 15.28
N LYS A 103 -2.03 -23.47 16.26
CA LYS A 103 -0.91 -22.57 16.62
C LYS A 103 0.12 -22.41 15.50
N LEU A 104 0.34 -23.48 14.72
CA LEU A 104 1.23 -23.45 13.56
C LEU A 104 0.59 -22.85 12.29
N GLY A 105 -0.66 -22.42 12.37
CA GLY A 105 -1.31 -21.71 11.26
C GLY A 105 -2.22 -22.59 10.40
N ALA A 106 -2.59 -23.81 10.85
CA ALA A 106 -3.68 -24.53 10.19
C ALA A 106 -4.95 -23.68 10.21
N TYR A 107 -5.68 -23.69 9.10
CA TYR A 107 -6.88 -22.90 8.97
C TYR A 107 -8.09 -23.57 9.63
N ASP A 108 -8.13 -24.89 9.53
CA ASP A 108 -9.17 -25.73 10.16
C ASP A 108 -8.61 -27.14 10.44
N TYR A 109 -9.36 -27.92 11.22
CA TYR A 109 -9.02 -29.31 11.44
C TYR A 109 -10.27 -30.18 11.40
N VAL A 110 -10.13 -31.43 10.90
CA VAL A 110 -11.21 -32.38 10.75
C VAL A 110 -10.77 -33.77 11.16
N ARG A 111 -11.63 -34.50 11.85
CA ARG A 111 -11.41 -35.92 12.13
C ARG A 111 -11.79 -36.77 10.91
N LYS A 112 -10.90 -37.66 10.46
CA LYS A 112 -11.14 -38.54 9.29
C LYS A 112 -12.43 -39.34 9.39
N GLU A 113 -12.77 -39.79 10.59
CA GLU A 113 -14.01 -40.56 10.83
C GLU A 113 -15.30 -39.73 10.70
N GLN A 114 -15.18 -38.43 10.78
CA GLN A 114 -16.30 -37.49 10.64
C GLN A 114 -16.42 -36.92 9.22
N VAL A 115 -15.47 -37.25 8.35
CA VAL A 115 -15.45 -36.78 6.98
C VAL A 115 -16.45 -37.64 6.17
N GLU A 116 -17.60 -37.08 5.91
CA GLU A 116 -18.50 -37.64 4.89
C GLU A 116 -17.94 -37.27 3.51
N ILE A 117 -17.46 -38.27 2.78
CA ILE A 117 -16.78 -38.10 1.50
C ILE A 117 -17.62 -37.26 0.52
N ASP A 118 -18.94 -37.46 0.52
CA ASP A 118 -19.85 -36.70 -0.34
C ASP A 118 -20.00 -35.23 0.04
N HIS A 119 -19.67 -34.84 1.28
CA HIS A 119 -19.82 -33.49 1.80
C HIS A 119 -18.48 -32.74 1.95
N ILE A 120 -17.36 -33.41 1.68
CA ILE A 120 -16.03 -32.81 1.84
C ILE A 120 -15.85 -31.54 0.99
N GLY A 121 -16.43 -31.50 -0.19
CA GLY A 121 -16.42 -30.33 -1.06
C GLY A 121 -17.02 -29.08 -0.40
N ILE A 122 -18.12 -29.25 0.34
CA ILE A 122 -18.79 -28.15 1.05
C ILE A 122 -17.89 -27.60 2.16
N LEU A 123 -17.23 -28.52 2.90
CA LEU A 123 -16.27 -28.12 3.94
C LEU A 123 -15.12 -27.30 3.37
N ILE A 124 -14.51 -27.79 2.29
CA ILE A 124 -13.38 -27.12 1.63
C ILE A 124 -13.82 -25.76 1.09
N ASP A 125 -14.98 -25.67 0.46
CA ASP A 125 -15.53 -24.40 -0.02
C ASP A 125 -15.65 -23.39 1.12
N GLY A 126 -16.23 -23.80 2.24
CA GLY A 126 -16.36 -22.94 3.40
C GLY A 126 -15.01 -22.46 3.97
N VAL A 127 -13.99 -23.31 3.93
CA VAL A 127 -12.62 -22.95 4.34
C VAL A 127 -12.03 -21.92 3.38
N VAL A 128 -12.09 -22.18 2.07
CA VAL A 128 -11.53 -21.28 1.06
C VAL A 128 -12.24 -19.93 1.06
N GLU A 129 -13.57 -19.91 1.16
CA GLU A 129 -14.34 -18.66 1.21
C GLU A 129 -13.99 -17.83 2.45
N ARG A 130 -13.92 -18.45 3.64
CA ARG A 130 -13.51 -17.76 4.87
C ARG A 130 -12.08 -17.22 4.78
N TYR A 131 -11.16 -17.99 4.18
CA TYR A 131 -9.79 -17.59 3.94
C TYR A 131 -9.71 -16.36 3.01
N LEU A 132 -10.39 -16.41 1.86
CA LEU A 132 -10.42 -15.32 0.89
C LEU A 132 -11.04 -14.04 1.48
N PHE A 133 -12.13 -14.19 2.25
CA PHE A 133 -12.78 -13.09 2.93
C PHE A 133 -11.82 -12.42 3.94
N ARG A 134 -11.09 -13.21 4.75
CA ARG A 134 -10.09 -12.69 5.68
C ARG A 134 -8.99 -11.94 4.97
N LYS A 135 -8.46 -12.49 3.88
CA LYS A 135 -7.42 -11.86 3.06
C LYS A 135 -7.87 -10.54 2.45
N GLU A 136 -9.07 -10.51 1.91
CA GLU A 136 -9.61 -9.27 1.35
C GLU A 136 -9.82 -8.19 2.43
N LYS A 137 -10.27 -8.60 3.62
CA LYS A 137 -10.38 -7.69 4.77
C LYS A 137 -9.03 -7.12 5.18
N GLU A 138 -8.01 -7.98 5.37
CA GLU A 138 -6.64 -7.57 5.71
C GLU A 138 -6.06 -6.60 4.66
N ARG A 139 -6.30 -6.88 3.38
CA ARG A 139 -5.89 -6.02 2.27
C ARG A 139 -6.54 -4.64 2.33
N ARG A 140 -7.85 -4.59 2.57
CA ARG A 140 -8.60 -3.32 2.70
C ARG A 140 -8.11 -2.50 3.88
N GLU A 141 -7.91 -3.14 5.03
CA GLU A 141 -7.39 -2.47 6.22
C GLU A 141 -5.96 -1.95 6.05
N ALA A 142 -5.11 -2.67 5.28
CA ALA A 142 -3.77 -2.22 4.95
C ALA A 142 -3.80 -0.97 4.04
N ILE A 143 -4.66 -0.96 3.02
CA ILE A 143 -4.85 0.19 2.12
C ILE A 143 -5.36 1.41 2.90
N GLU A 144 -6.34 1.21 3.78
CA GLU A 144 -6.90 2.32 4.55
C GLU A 144 -5.88 2.91 5.52
N ARG A 145 -5.10 2.07 6.20
CA ARG A 145 -3.99 2.54 7.06
C ARG A 145 -2.94 3.35 6.29
N GLU A 146 -2.60 2.94 5.07
CA GLU A 146 -1.64 3.67 4.24
C GLU A 146 -2.21 5.00 3.76
N ARG A 147 -3.49 5.02 3.40
CA ARG A 147 -4.22 6.24 3.05
C ARG A 147 -4.25 7.22 4.22
N GLU A 148 -4.56 6.75 5.42
CA GLU A 148 -4.60 7.58 6.62
C GLU A 148 -3.24 8.22 6.93
N LYS A 149 -2.14 7.44 6.85
CA LYS A 149 -0.77 7.95 7.00
C LYS A 149 -0.45 9.05 5.98
N SER A 150 -0.85 8.85 4.73
CA SER A 150 -0.63 9.82 3.66
C SER A 150 -1.39 11.13 3.93
N LEU A 151 -2.64 11.06 4.40
CA LEU A 151 -3.43 12.23 4.76
C LEU A 151 -2.78 13.04 5.90
N VAL A 152 -2.36 12.36 6.97
CA VAL A 152 -1.67 13.01 8.11
C VAL A 152 -0.37 13.69 7.66
N ALA A 153 0.41 13.05 6.79
CA ALA A 153 1.64 13.64 6.26
C ALA A 153 1.37 14.93 5.46
N ILE A 154 0.33 14.95 4.65
CA ILE A 154 -0.07 16.13 3.85
C ILE A 154 -0.56 17.25 4.74
N GLU A 155 -1.39 16.97 5.73
CA GLU A 155 -1.87 17.96 6.67
C GLU A 155 -0.72 18.60 7.47
N THR A 156 0.23 17.77 7.91
CA THR A 156 1.44 18.24 8.59
C THR A 156 2.29 19.13 7.68
N PHE A 157 2.48 18.72 6.43
CA PHE A 157 3.21 19.50 5.44
C PHE A 157 2.53 20.85 5.16
N HIS A 158 1.21 20.85 4.95
CA HIS A 158 0.42 22.06 4.75
C HIS A 158 0.54 23.04 5.92
N SER A 159 0.34 22.56 7.16
CA SER A 159 0.44 23.40 8.36
C SER A 159 1.83 24.00 8.55
N THR A 160 2.88 23.23 8.25
CA THR A 160 4.27 23.68 8.31
C THR A 160 4.54 24.78 7.28
N LEU A 161 4.12 24.58 6.03
CA LEU A 161 4.26 25.59 4.98
C LEU A 161 3.50 26.87 5.29
N ALA A 162 2.28 26.77 5.80
CA ALA A 162 1.48 27.92 6.21
C ALA A 162 2.20 28.73 7.32
N SER A 163 2.79 28.06 8.31
CA SER A 163 3.55 28.69 9.38
C SER A 163 4.81 29.41 8.86
N ILE A 164 5.57 28.76 7.97
CA ILE A 164 6.75 29.35 7.36
C ILE A 164 6.37 30.59 6.53
N ALA A 165 5.33 30.47 5.72
CA ALA A 165 4.85 31.58 4.89
C ALA A 165 4.39 32.77 5.73
N GLN A 166 3.76 32.54 6.87
CA GLN A 166 3.37 33.60 7.79
C GLN A 166 4.60 34.33 8.37
N ILE A 167 5.63 33.58 8.79
CA ILE A 167 6.88 34.18 9.30
C ILE A 167 7.56 35.01 8.22
N VAL A 168 7.66 34.47 7.00
CA VAL A 168 8.27 35.17 5.87
C VAL A 168 7.48 36.43 5.51
N ASN A 169 6.15 36.37 5.42
CA ASN A 169 5.31 37.52 5.13
C ASN A 169 5.43 38.63 6.18
N ASN A 170 5.51 38.26 7.45
CA ASN A 170 5.73 39.23 8.53
C ASN A 170 7.09 39.91 8.38
N SER A 171 8.15 39.15 8.09
CA SER A 171 9.50 39.70 7.86
C SER A 171 9.55 40.60 6.62
N LEU A 172 8.90 40.17 5.54
CA LEU A 172 8.78 40.96 4.31
C LEU A 172 8.05 42.29 4.55
N SER A 173 6.96 42.26 5.33
CA SER A 173 6.21 43.49 5.67
C SER A 173 7.09 44.50 6.42
N MET A 174 7.92 44.03 7.34
CA MET A 174 8.86 44.88 8.03
C MET A 174 9.94 45.47 7.09
N VAL A 175 10.45 44.65 6.18
CA VAL A 175 11.42 45.14 5.15
C VAL A 175 10.77 46.17 4.26
N SER A 176 9.55 46.01 3.82
CA SER A 176 8.80 46.99 3.02
C SER A 176 8.63 48.32 3.72
N LEU A 177 8.24 48.28 5.00
CA LEU A 177 8.14 49.50 5.84
C LEU A 177 9.48 50.22 5.97
N ASN A 178 10.57 49.49 6.24
CA ASN A 178 11.91 50.05 6.36
C ASN A 178 12.38 50.69 5.04
N ILE A 179 12.14 50.04 3.91
CA ILE A 179 12.45 50.59 2.58
C ILE A 179 11.75 51.94 2.38
N GLN A 180 10.45 52.01 2.69
CA GLN A 180 9.65 53.23 2.53
C GLN A 180 10.09 54.32 3.48
N GLU A 181 10.39 54.02 4.74
CA GLU A 181 10.87 54.96 5.73
C GLU A 181 12.23 55.54 5.35
N HIS A 182 13.19 54.67 4.94
CA HIS A 182 14.52 55.12 4.53
C HIS A 182 14.48 55.93 3.24
N GLU A 183 13.66 55.58 2.26
CA GLU A 183 13.47 56.38 1.05
C GLU A 183 13.03 57.80 1.42
N THR A 184 12.03 57.90 2.31
CA THR A 184 11.49 59.20 2.75
C THR A 184 12.52 60.02 3.52
N LYS A 185 13.27 59.37 4.43
CA LYS A 185 14.28 60.06 5.26
C LYS A 185 15.52 60.52 4.49
N LEU A 186 15.95 59.76 3.46
CA LEU A 186 17.17 60.05 2.70
C LEU A 186 16.97 61.07 1.59
N ARG A 187 15.75 61.16 1.01
CA ARG A 187 15.44 62.11 -0.07
C ARG A 187 15.88 63.56 0.21
N PRO A 188 15.66 64.17 1.42
CA PRO A 188 16.03 65.56 1.69
C PRO A 188 17.54 65.81 1.75
N PHE A 189 18.34 64.75 1.94
CA PHE A 189 19.83 64.89 2.13
C PHE A 189 20.60 64.59 0.85
N VAL A 190 19.96 64.24 -0.25
CA VAL A 190 20.61 63.88 -1.51
C VAL A 190 20.50 65.04 -2.49
N ALA A 191 21.62 65.54 -3.05
CA ALA A 191 21.63 66.52 -4.07
C ALA A 191 20.89 66.13 -5.35
N ASP A 192 20.40 67.08 -6.14
CA ASP A 192 19.54 66.82 -7.32
C ASP A 192 20.15 65.78 -8.30
N GLU A 193 21.43 65.79 -8.52
CA GLU A 193 22.16 64.84 -9.37
C GLU A 193 22.09 63.39 -8.82
N GLY A 194 21.95 63.21 -7.52
CA GLY A 194 21.86 61.92 -6.84
C GLY A 194 20.43 61.37 -6.74
N GLN A 195 19.41 62.21 -6.91
CA GLN A 195 17.99 61.84 -6.72
C GLN A 195 17.54 60.72 -7.65
N GLN A 196 17.97 60.71 -8.90
CA GLN A 196 17.65 59.64 -9.85
C GLN A 196 18.26 58.31 -9.44
N ARG A 197 19.51 58.31 -8.97
CA ARG A 197 20.17 57.06 -8.49
C ARG A 197 19.51 56.53 -7.24
N LEU A 198 19.15 57.39 -6.30
CA LEU A 198 18.42 56.99 -5.09
C LEU A 198 17.06 56.35 -5.45
N THR A 199 16.31 56.99 -6.34
CA THR A 199 15.01 56.45 -6.80
C THR A 199 15.16 55.11 -7.47
N GLN A 200 16.19 54.92 -8.29
CA GLN A 200 16.46 53.64 -8.94
C GLN A 200 16.77 52.52 -7.93
N VAL A 201 17.62 52.77 -6.95
CA VAL A 201 18.00 51.81 -5.91
C VAL A 201 16.76 51.35 -5.12
N PHE A 202 15.89 52.30 -4.71
CA PHE A 202 14.67 51.95 -4.02
C PHE A 202 13.63 51.22 -4.90
N ALA A 203 13.60 51.55 -6.19
CA ALA A 203 12.78 50.83 -7.15
C ALA A 203 13.24 49.38 -7.32
N ASP A 204 14.55 49.15 -7.43
CA ASP A 204 15.13 47.80 -7.54
C ASP A 204 14.85 46.96 -6.28
N LEU A 205 15.05 47.56 -5.07
CA LEU A 205 14.72 46.90 -3.80
C LEU A 205 13.23 46.52 -3.69
N LYS A 206 12.32 47.40 -4.11
CA LYS A 206 10.87 47.14 -4.15
C LYS A 206 10.53 46.02 -5.13
N GLN A 207 11.23 45.96 -6.26
CA GLN A 207 11.04 44.88 -7.25
C GLN A 207 11.51 43.54 -6.68
N GLU A 208 12.68 43.46 -6.06
CA GLU A 208 13.15 42.22 -5.41
C GLU A 208 12.21 41.75 -4.31
N TYR A 209 11.73 42.67 -3.46
CA TYR A 209 10.69 42.39 -2.46
C TYR A 209 9.43 41.76 -3.10
N SER A 210 8.94 42.35 -4.19
CA SER A 210 7.74 41.87 -4.88
C SER A 210 7.91 40.47 -5.43
N VAL A 211 9.12 40.13 -5.93
CA VAL A 211 9.42 38.77 -6.43
C VAL A 211 9.37 37.77 -5.28
N ILE A 212 9.98 38.06 -4.13
CA ILE A 212 9.98 37.18 -2.97
C ILE A 212 8.54 36.99 -2.43
N ALA A 213 7.79 38.08 -2.31
CA ALA A 213 6.39 38.01 -1.85
C ALA A 213 5.51 37.16 -2.78
N SER A 214 5.72 37.28 -4.09
CA SER A 214 5.01 36.47 -5.10
C SER A 214 5.38 34.99 -5.00
N ALA A 215 6.67 34.67 -4.78
CA ALA A 215 7.13 33.29 -4.62
C ALA A 215 6.52 32.63 -3.36
N VAL A 216 6.48 33.35 -2.24
CA VAL A 216 5.86 32.85 -0.99
C VAL A 216 4.36 32.62 -1.19
N LYS A 217 3.66 33.52 -1.88
CA LYS A 217 2.25 33.34 -2.22
C LYS A 217 2.04 32.09 -3.08
N SER A 218 2.87 31.90 -4.11
CA SER A 218 2.78 30.72 -4.97
C SER A 218 3.03 29.41 -4.21
N MET A 219 3.93 29.39 -3.22
CA MET A 219 4.13 28.25 -2.34
C MET A 219 2.91 27.95 -1.49
N LEU A 220 2.25 28.97 -0.95
CA LEU A 220 1.00 28.82 -0.20
C LEU A 220 -0.14 28.30 -1.07
N ASP A 221 -0.28 28.85 -2.27
CA ASP A 221 -1.32 28.41 -3.21
C ASP A 221 -1.12 26.93 -3.59
N MET A 222 0.14 26.51 -3.82
CA MET A 222 0.47 25.10 -4.02
C MET A 222 0.11 24.23 -2.81
N ALA A 223 0.44 24.67 -1.61
CA ALA A 223 0.10 23.94 -0.39
C ALA A 223 -1.41 23.79 -0.19
N ASN A 224 -2.19 24.84 -0.49
CA ASN A 224 -3.65 24.82 -0.42
C ASN A 224 -4.26 23.87 -1.45
N VAL A 225 -3.70 23.83 -2.66
CA VAL A 225 -4.13 22.88 -3.70
C VAL A 225 -3.84 21.43 -3.29
N LEU A 226 -2.65 21.18 -2.70
CA LEU A 226 -2.31 19.86 -2.15
C LEU A 226 -3.28 19.43 -1.06
N HIS A 227 -3.70 20.34 -0.19
CA HIS A 227 -4.64 20.04 0.89
C HIS A 227 -6.09 19.86 0.39
N GLY A 228 -6.55 20.69 -0.57
CA GLY A 228 -7.95 20.74 -1.00
C GLY A 228 -8.40 19.65 -1.99
N ASN A 229 -7.48 19.04 -2.76
CA ASN A 229 -7.83 18.21 -3.92
C ASN A 229 -7.40 16.75 -3.83
N PHE A 230 -7.07 16.22 -2.64
CA PHE A 230 -6.70 14.81 -2.49
C PHE A 230 -7.82 13.81 -2.81
N THR A 231 -8.99 14.30 -3.17
CA THR A 231 -10.15 13.50 -3.59
C THR A 231 -10.36 13.44 -5.10
N ASP A 232 -9.58 14.19 -5.91
CA ASP A 232 -9.85 14.30 -7.36
C ASP A 232 -8.71 13.72 -8.22
N VAL A 233 -9.07 12.84 -9.16
CA VAL A 233 -8.16 12.08 -10.04
C VAL A 233 -7.39 12.99 -11.02
N ASN A 234 -7.79 14.23 -11.21
CA ASN A 234 -7.16 15.20 -12.12
C ASN A 234 -6.03 16.03 -11.50
N TYR A 235 -5.64 15.69 -10.29
CA TYR A 235 -4.69 16.45 -9.48
C TYR A 235 -3.28 16.59 -10.09
N THR A 236 -2.74 15.50 -10.66
CA THR A 236 -1.39 15.49 -11.25
C THR A 236 -1.27 16.43 -12.45
N GLN A 237 -2.31 16.57 -13.25
CA GLN A 237 -2.34 17.47 -14.39
C GLN A 237 -2.39 18.94 -13.92
N HIS A 238 -3.22 19.23 -12.92
CA HIS A 238 -3.37 20.58 -12.38
C HIS A 238 -2.09 21.09 -11.68
N LEU A 239 -1.37 20.22 -10.95
CA LEU A 239 -0.06 20.50 -10.38
C LEU A 239 0.99 20.80 -11.46
N HIS A 240 1.01 20.03 -12.52
CA HIS A 240 1.93 20.21 -13.64
C HIS A 240 1.70 21.56 -14.34
N ASP A 241 0.45 21.93 -14.54
CA ASP A 241 0.05 23.21 -15.17
C ASP A 241 0.38 24.42 -14.28
N MET A 242 0.15 24.30 -12.96
CA MET A 242 0.54 25.33 -11.98
C MET A 242 2.05 25.52 -11.89
N LEU A 243 2.83 24.44 -11.82
CA LEU A 243 4.30 24.49 -11.79
C LEU A 243 4.86 25.14 -13.06
N ASN A 244 4.34 24.77 -14.23
CA ASN A 244 4.77 25.33 -15.50
C ASN A 244 4.33 26.79 -15.69
N GLY A 245 3.17 27.19 -15.18
CA GLY A 245 2.68 28.56 -15.22
C GLY A 245 3.51 29.51 -14.33
N ASN A 246 3.85 29.09 -13.12
CA ASN A 246 4.63 29.89 -12.15
C ASN A 246 6.12 29.99 -12.52
N LEU A 247 6.72 28.93 -13.10
CA LEU A 247 8.11 28.95 -13.57
C LEU A 247 8.32 29.88 -14.76
N LYS A 248 7.32 30.12 -15.59
CA LYS A 248 7.40 31.09 -16.71
C LYS A 248 7.48 32.55 -16.23
N ASN A 249 6.97 32.86 -15.05
CA ASN A 249 6.97 34.20 -14.47
C ASN A 249 8.20 34.50 -13.60
N VAL A 250 9.01 33.48 -13.24
CA VAL A 250 10.25 33.63 -12.45
C VAL A 250 11.45 33.53 -13.40
N GLN A 251 11.56 34.42 -14.37
CA GLN A 251 12.86 34.68 -15.03
C GLN A 251 13.73 35.53 -14.13
N LEU A 252 14.46 34.90 -13.21
CA LEU A 252 15.57 35.52 -12.54
C LEU A 252 16.67 35.83 -13.59
N ARG A 253 16.99 37.08 -13.81
CA ARG A 253 18.08 37.51 -14.67
C ARG A 253 19.38 36.84 -14.20
N GLY A 254 19.87 35.86 -14.96
CA GLY A 254 21.21 35.30 -14.82
C GLY A 254 21.39 33.90 -14.28
N VAL A 255 20.31 33.15 -14.01
CA VAL A 255 20.43 31.73 -13.60
C VAL A 255 19.80 30.82 -14.68
N THR A 256 20.64 30.26 -15.52
CA THR A 256 20.26 29.21 -16.46
C THR A 256 20.22 27.86 -15.73
N TYR A 257 19.05 27.28 -15.53
CA TYR A 257 18.93 25.89 -15.10
C TYR A 257 19.10 24.96 -16.32
N PRO A 258 19.87 23.87 -16.18
CA PRO A 258 19.99 22.89 -17.27
C PRO A 258 18.65 22.21 -17.49
N THR A 259 18.11 22.35 -18.69
CA THR A 259 16.93 21.59 -19.14
C THR A 259 17.26 20.11 -19.13
N ALA A 260 16.48 19.31 -18.37
CA ALA A 260 16.55 17.86 -18.43
C ALA A 260 16.26 17.40 -19.87
N LYS A 261 17.26 16.77 -20.49
CA LYS A 261 17.09 16.09 -21.78
C LYS A 261 16.14 14.91 -21.60
N LYS A 262 15.22 14.78 -22.56
CA LYS A 262 14.30 13.67 -22.74
C LYS A 262 14.97 12.30 -22.74
#